data_8ef93b86a93818bfb9abf3e92596e179
#
_entry.id   8ef93b86a93818bfb9abf3e92596e179
#
_cell.length_a   1.000
_cell.length_b   1.000
_cell.length_c   1.000
_cell.angle_alpha   90.00
_cell.angle_beta   90.00
_cell.angle_gamma   90.00
#
_symmetry.space_group_name_H-M   'P 1'
#
loop_
_entity.id
_entity.type
_entity.pdbx_description
1 polymer ?
#
loop_
_entity_poly.entity_id
_entity_poly.type
_entity_poly.pdbx_seq_one_letter_code
_entity_poly.pdbx_strand_id
1 'polypeptide(L)'
;MHRKPSGTTLLLAPLLIVPALALCRAAQEPQTLIVNGQRTQISVVQMNGHSYVDLEALARAANGSLSFNGNQISLTLPGASDSPAQAPAPASSAANSEFSKSFLRAGIEQMTIIREWRTALANAVQNGFPITDDWLSSYRSQATTALRLSFVAINTDSDRNAYRLLNTEFENMKLLSNNYVALRQSMQFIAPDSLTSDPLNQKILNCGHSLAAMAANGQFVEDGSCQ
;
A
#
# COMPACT_ATOMS: atom_id res chain seq x y z
N MET A 1 66.86 54.63 21.99
CA MET A 1 67.25 53.82 23.16
C MET A 1 66.36 52.64 23.25
N HIS A 2 66.82 51.50 22.75
CA HIS A 2 67.01 50.21 23.47
C HIS A 2 65.75 49.67 24.18
N ARG A 3 65.20 48.54 23.84
CA ARG A 3 65.78 47.16 23.93
C ARG A 3 64.81 46.14 23.28
N LYS A 4 65.38 45.21 22.53
CA LYS A 4 64.84 43.86 22.31
C LYS A 4 64.92 43.07 23.62
N PRO A 5 64.07 42.08 23.85
CA PRO A 5 64.51 40.70 23.77
C PRO A 5 63.46 39.83 23.04
N SER A 6 63.88 38.98 22.20
CA SER A 6 64.34 37.59 22.34
C SER A 6 63.37 36.67 23.07
N GLY A 7 62.83 35.75 22.35
CA GLY A 7 62.65 34.48 23.00
C GLY A 7 61.54 33.59 22.56
N THR A 8 61.92 32.52 22.07
CA THR A 8 61.35 31.17 22.25
C THR A 8 60.20 30.76 21.35
N THR A 9 60.59 30.20 20.26
CA THR A 9 59.76 29.35 19.37
C THR A 9 59.41 28.08 20.10
N LEU A 10 58.15 27.89 20.51
CA LEU A 10 57.64 26.61 21.00
C LEU A 10 57.02 25.89 19.82
N LEU A 11 57.70 24.86 19.32
CA LEU A 11 57.20 23.87 18.38
C LEU A 11 56.14 23.02 19.05
N LEU A 12 54.84 23.31 18.83
CA LEU A 12 53.73 22.41 19.13
C LEU A 12 53.49 21.46 17.93
N ALA A 13 53.90 20.23 18.12
CA ALA A 13 53.54 19.15 17.17
C ALA A 13 52.03 18.88 17.21
N PRO A 14 51.36 18.82 16.06
CA PRO A 14 49.96 18.42 16.04
C PRO A 14 49.87 16.92 16.27
N LEU A 15 49.28 16.53 17.39
CA LEU A 15 48.87 15.17 17.70
C LEU A 15 47.68 14.81 16.80
N LEU A 16 47.91 14.05 15.74
CA LEU A 16 46.89 13.49 14.86
C LEU A 16 46.11 12.42 15.66
N ILE A 17 45.00 12.82 16.23
CA ILE A 17 44.00 11.87 16.76
C ILE A 17 43.18 11.38 15.57
N VAL A 18 43.48 10.17 15.11
CA VAL A 18 42.66 9.44 14.14
C VAL A 18 41.46 8.86 14.91
N PRO A 19 40.22 9.29 14.68
CA PRO A 19 39.08 8.61 15.24
C PRO A 19 38.94 7.26 14.53
N ALA A 20 39.18 6.17 15.24
CA ALA A 20 38.80 4.85 14.83
C ALA A 20 37.26 4.80 14.73
N LEU A 21 36.72 4.93 13.53
CA LEU A 21 35.34 4.62 13.22
C LEU A 21 35.14 3.12 13.44
N ALA A 22 34.76 2.76 14.66
CA ALA A 22 34.24 1.44 14.97
C ALA A 22 32.94 1.27 14.17
N LEU A 23 33.03 0.56 13.03
CA LEU A 23 31.89 0.01 12.31
C LEU A 23 31.19 -0.97 13.26
N CYS A 24 30.25 -0.49 14.06
CA CYS A 24 29.25 -1.32 14.73
C CYS A 24 28.42 -1.98 13.62
N ARG A 25 28.86 -3.14 13.13
CA ARG A 25 27.96 -4.09 12.52
C ARG A 25 26.98 -4.51 13.60
N ALA A 26 25.78 -3.95 13.60
CA ALA A 26 24.68 -4.48 14.36
C ALA A 26 24.49 -5.93 13.88
N ALA A 27 24.95 -6.89 14.68
CA ALA A 27 24.62 -8.29 14.49
C ALA A 27 23.09 -8.37 14.62
N GLN A 28 22.40 -8.63 13.49
CA GLN A 28 20.97 -8.91 13.53
C GLN A 28 20.81 -10.20 14.33
N GLU A 29 20.21 -10.09 15.52
CA GLU A 29 19.84 -11.25 16.31
C GLU A 29 18.88 -12.11 15.50
N PRO A 30 19.08 -13.44 15.42
CA PRO A 30 18.18 -14.32 14.70
C PRO A 30 16.81 -14.27 15.39
N GLN A 31 15.84 -13.70 14.70
CA GLN A 31 14.47 -13.65 15.22
C GLN A 31 13.85 -15.06 15.08
N THR A 32 13.20 -15.51 16.15
CA THR A 32 12.51 -16.80 16.16
C THR A 32 11.10 -16.61 15.63
N LEU A 33 10.78 -17.27 14.52
CA LEU A 33 9.43 -17.33 13.99
C LEU A 33 8.70 -18.58 14.52
N ILE A 34 7.48 -18.41 14.99
CA ILE A 34 6.62 -19.53 15.41
C ILE A 34 5.63 -19.78 14.29
N VAL A 35 5.70 -20.98 13.68
CA VAL A 35 4.78 -21.42 12.62
C VAL A 35 4.07 -22.67 13.11
N ASN A 36 2.74 -22.66 13.14
CA ASN A 36 1.91 -23.80 13.63
C ASN A 36 2.32 -24.31 15.02
N GLY A 37 2.75 -23.39 15.91
CA GLY A 37 3.19 -23.74 17.27
C GLY A 37 4.62 -24.29 17.37
N GLN A 38 5.32 -24.48 16.26
CA GLN A 38 6.72 -24.90 16.23
C GLN A 38 7.64 -23.68 16.10
N ARG A 39 8.69 -23.65 16.94
CA ARG A 39 9.73 -22.60 16.89
C ARG A 39 10.73 -22.95 15.80
N THR A 40 10.88 -22.07 14.84
CA THR A 40 11.87 -22.22 13.77
C THR A 40 12.74 -20.97 13.69
N GLN A 41 14.06 -21.14 13.63
CA GLN A 41 14.97 -20.04 13.40
C GLN A 41 14.99 -19.69 11.93
N ILE A 42 14.42 -18.55 11.57
CA ILE A 42 14.40 -18.02 10.21
C ILE A 42 15.08 -16.65 10.24
N SER A 43 15.93 -16.40 9.26
CA SER A 43 16.54 -15.08 9.08
C SER A 43 15.48 -14.06 8.66
N VAL A 44 15.26 -13.06 9.52
CA VAL A 44 14.37 -11.94 9.23
C VAL A 44 15.24 -10.74 8.89
N VAL A 45 15.03 -10.15 7.72
CA VAL A 45 15.73 -8.94 7.28
C VAL A 45 14.80 -7.74 7.47
N GLN A 46 15.27 -6.73 8.17
CA GLN A 46 14.51 -5.48 8.31
C GLN A 46 15.02 -4.46 7.28
N MET A 47 14.09 -3.95 6.46
CA MET A 47 14.36 -2.85 5.53
C MET A 47 13.24 -1.82 5.60
N ASN A 48 13.59 -0.56 5.78
CA ASN A 48 12.63 0.56 5.83
C ASN A 48 11.49 0.38 6.86
N GLY A 49 11.78 -0.24 8.01
CA GLY A 49 10.78 -0.51 9.04
C GLY A 49 9.87 -1.72 8.77
N HIS A 50 10.12 -2.46 7.70
CA HIS A 50 9.41 -3.70 7.37
C HIS A 50 10.31 -4.92 7.60
N SER A 51 9.70 -6.01 8.08
CA SER A 51 10.37 -7.29 8.28
C SER A 51 10.11 -8.20 7.06
N TYR A 52 11.18 -8.71 6.47
CA TYR A 52 11.15 -9.62 5.34
C TYR A 52 11.66 -10.99 5.77
N VAL A 53 11.01 -12.02 5.28
CA VAL A 53 11.37 -13.42 5.54
C VAL A 53 11.60 -14.11 4.20
N ASP A 54 12.61 -14.97 4.15
CA ASP A 54 12.83 -15.84 3.00
C ASP A 54 11.65 -16.81 2.82
N LEU A 55 11.01 -16.78 1.65
CA LEU A 55 9.80 -17.52 1.37
C LEU A 55 10.03 -19.04 1.34
N GLU A 56 11.22 -19.49 0.90
CA GLU A 56 11.57 -20.91 0.91
C GLU A 56 11.83 -21.39 2.35
N ALA A 57 12.47 -20.57 3.16
CA ALA A 57 12.69 -20.88 4.57
C ALA A 57 11.35 -20.95 5.33
N LEU A 58 10.40 -20.06 5.02
CA LEU A 58 9.05 -20.10 5.58
C LEU A 58 8.28 -21.35 5.14
N ALA A 59 8.34 -21.70 3.85
CA ALA A 59 7.70 -22.91 3.33
C ALA A 59 8.22 -24.16 4.03
N ARG A 60 9.54 -24.31 4.17
CA ARG A 60 10.17 -25.41 4.89
C ARG A 60 9.79 -25.47 6.37
N ALA A 61 9.77 -24.31 7.04
CA ALA A 61 9.38 -24.21 8.44
C ALA A 61 7.92 -24.62 8.69
N ALA A 62 7.06 -24.38 7.72
CA ALA A 62 5.65 -24.74 7.75
C ALA A 62 5.36 -26.13 7.21
N ASN A 63 6.38 -26.94 6.86
CA ASN A 63 6.25 -28.20 6.12
C ASN A 63 5.42 -28.05 4.83
N GLY A 64 5.44 -26.86 4.23
CA GLY A 64 4.74 -26.54 3.02
C GLY A 64 5.57 -26.79 1.76
N SER A 65 4.94 -26.70 0.61
CA SER A 65 5.59 -26.72 -0.70
C SER A 65 5.45 -25.39 -1.40
N LEU A 66 6.52 -25.01 -2.10
CA LEU A 66 6.58 -23.79 -2.90
C LEU A 66 6.67 -24.16 -4.37
N SER A 67 5.82 -23.58 -5.19
CA SER A 67 5.87 -23.78 -6.64
C SER A 67 5.92 -22.43 -7.35
N PHE A 68 6.70 -22.38 -8.44
CA PHE A 68 6.90 -21.20 -9.28
C PHE A 68 6.31 -21.48 -10.65
N ASN A 69 5.36 -20.67 -11.09
CA ASN A 69 4.77 -20.80 -12.41
C ASN A 69 4.76 -19.41 -13.09
N GLY A 70 5.77 -19.16 -13.91
CA GLY A 70 5.98 -17.86 -14.55
C GLY A 70 6.12 -16.75 -13.52
N ASN A 71 5.14 -15.85 -13.48
CA ASN A 71 5.11 -14.71 -12.56
C ASN A 71 4.29 -14.98 -11.27
N GLN A 72 3.90 -16.23 -11.03
CA GLN A 72 3.10 -16.64 -9.88
C GLN A 72 3.92 -17.53 -8.95
N ILE A 73 3.89 -17.21 -7.66
CA ILE A 73 4.48 -18.01 -6.59
C ILE A 73 3.33 -18.57 -5.76
N SER A 74 3.25 -19.92 -5.64
CA SER A 74 2.23 -20.61 -4.86
C SER A 74 2.88 -21.30 -3.67
N LEU A 75 2.43 -20.96 -2.46
CA LEU A 75 2.81 -21.63 -1.21
C LEU A 75 1.65 -22.49 -0.72
N THR A 76 1.86 -23.81 -0.64
CA THR A 76 0.89 -24.75 -0.09
C THR A 76 1.34 -25.19 1.30
N LEU A 77 0.50 -25.00 2.32
CA LEU A 77 0.79 -25.36 3.71
C LEU A 77 0.04 -26.65 4.09
N PRO A 78 0.68 -27.61 4.80
CA PRO A 78 -0.02 -28.77 5.34
C PRO A 78 -0.98 -28.34 6.44
N GLY A 79 -2.17 -28.87 6.44
CA GLY A 79 -3.25 -28.45 7.35
C GLY A 79 -4.34 -27.59 6.72
N ALA A 80 -4.16 -27.14 5.47
CA ALA A 80 -5.26 -26.56 4.70
C ALA A 80 -6.15 -27.63 4.01
N SER A 81 -5.87 -28.93 4.21
CA SER A 81 -6.52 -30.03 3.49
C SER A 81 -6.82 -31.23 4.35
N ASP A 82 -7.12 -31.11 5.64
CA ASP A 82 -7.70 -32.21 6.42
C ASP A 82 -9.23 -32.10 6.53
N SER A 83 -9.86 -32.15 5.36
CA SER A 83 -11.22 -32.68 5.25
C SER A 83 -11.11 -33.97 4.41
N PRO A 84 -11.71 -35.12 4.87
CA PRO A 84 -11.54 -36.40 4.19
C PRO A 84 -12.00 -36.27 2.73
N ALA A 85 -11.21 -36.83 1.83
CA ALA A 85 -11.44 -36.88 0.40
C ALA A 85 -12.86 -37.39 0.08
N GLN A 86 -13.78 -36.47 -0.09
CA GLN A 86 -15.02 -36.67 -0.78
C GLN A 86 -14.72 -36.60 -2.28
N ALA A 87 -15.04 -37.62 -3.02
CA ALA A 87 -14.84 -37.72 -4.46
C ALA A 87 -15.26 -36.44 -5.16
N PRO A 88 -14.58 -36.01 -6.26
CA PRO A 88 -14.83 -34.74 -6.89
C PRO A 88 -16.26 -34.74 -7.46
N ALA A 89 -17.19 -34.19 -6.68
CA ALA A 89 -18.39 -33.60 -7.25
C ALA A 89 -17.89 -32.37 -8.05
N PRO A 90 -18.46 -32.07 -9.24
CA PRO A 90 -18.05 -30.89 -9.99
C PRO A 90 -18.25 -29.69 -9.07
N ALA A 91 -17.13 -29.12 -8.62
CA ALA A 91 -17.12 -27.92 -7.78
C ALA A 91 -17.88 -26.85 -8.55
N SER A 92 -19.07 -26.54 -8.08
CA SER A 92 -19.87 -25.45 -8.56
C SER A 92 -19.04 -24.18 -8.52
N SER A 93 -18.72 -23.66 -9.68
CA SER A 93 -18.11 -22.34 -9.90
C SER A 93 -18.87 -21.18 -9.23
N ALA A 94 -19.99 -21.45 -8.59
CA ALA A 94 -20.80 -20.50 -7.83
C ALA A 94 -20.17 -20.08 -6.48
N ALA A 95 -19.37 -20.93 -5.82
CA ALA A 95 -18.79 -20.62 -4.50
C ALA A 95 -17.65 -19.58 -4.57
N ASN A 96 -17.05 -19.37 -5.76
CA ASN A 96 -15.96 -18.41 -5.96
C ASN A 96 -16.44 -17.05 -6.51
N SER A 97 -17.75 -16.88 -6.76
CA SER A 97 -18.32 -15.66 -7.31
C SER A 97 -18.76 -14.64 -6.28
N GLU A 98 -18.90 -15.04 -5.03
CA GLU A 98 -19.29 -14.17 -3.93
C GLU A 98 -18.08 -13.48 -3.29
N PHE A 99 -18.31 -12.26 -2.83
CA PHE A 99 -17.31 -11.55 -2.02
C PHE A 99 -17.20 -12.13 -0.61
N SER A 100 -15.98 -12.17 -0.10
CA SER A 100 -15.76 -12.43 1.31
C SER A 100 -16.23 -11.24 2.18
N LYS A 101 -16.76 -11.53 3.36
CA LYS A 101 -17.24 -10.49 4.28
C LYS A 101 -16.14 -9.53 4.73
N SER A 102 -14.90 -10.03 4.87
CA SER A 102 -13.74 -9.23 5.21
C SER A 102 -13.41 -8.23 4.10
N PHE A 103 -13.40 -8.68 2.86
CA PHE A 103 -13.15 -7.84 1.70
C PHE A 103 -14.24 -6.79 1.50
N LEU A 104 -15.52 -7.18 1.58
CA LEU A 104 -16.64 -6.24 1.48
C LEU A 104 -16.51 -5.09 2.47
N ARG A 105 -16.19 -5.39 3.74
CA ARG A 105 -16.01 -4.35 4.76
C ARG A 105 -14.87 -3.39 4.41
N ALA A 106 -13.71 -3.93 4.05
CA ALA A 106 -12.55 -3.12 3.69
C ALA A 106 -12.77 -2.33 2.39
N GLY A 107 -13.44 -2.92 1.40
CA GLY A 107 -13.78 -2.26 0.13
C GLY A 107 -14.77 -1.12 0.31
N ILE A 108 -15.79 -1.28 1.17
CA ILE A 108 -16.75 -0.22 1.51
C ILE A 108 -16.02 0.96 2.19
N GLU A 109 -15.09 0.69 3.09
CA GLU A 109 -14.25 1.71 3.73
C GLU A 109 -13.44 2.47 2.68
N GLN A 110 -12.78 1.77 1.78
CA GLN A 110 -12.01 2.39 0.68
C GLN A 110 -12.89 3.31 -0.17
N MET A 111 -14.05 2.83 -0.63
CA MET A 111 -14.98 3.62 -1.42
C MET A 111 -15.50 4.85 -0.67
N THR A 112 -15.70 4.73 0.64
CA THR A 112 -16.13 5.85 1.48
C THR A 112 -15.08 6.95 1.50
N ILE A 113 -13.80 6.61 1.71
CA ILE A 113 -12.70 7.56 1.75
C ILE A 113 -12.51 8.24 0.38
N ILE A 114 -12.59 7.49 -0.73
CA ILE A 114 -12.49 8.07 -2.07
C ILE A 114 -13.63 9.07 -2.32
N ARG A 115 -14.86 8.75 -1.91
CA ARG A 115 -16.02 9.63 -2.04
C ARG A 115 -15.84 10.91 -1.20
N GLU A 116 -15.35 10.79 0.03
CA GLU A 116 -15.05 11.93 0.89
C GLU A 116 -13.97 12.83 0.30
N TRP A 117 -12.88 12.24 -0.17
CA TRP A 117 -11.80 12.96 -0.85
C TRP A 117 -12.32 13.72 -2.08
N ARG A 118 -13.07 13.05 -2.96
CA ARG A 118 -13.68 13.68 -4.13
C ARG A 118 -14.62 14.82 -3.73
N THR A 119 -15.45 14.63 -2.70
CA THR A 119 -16.39 15.65 -2.22
C THR A 119 -15.66 16.87 -1.67
N ALA A 120 -14.58 16.65 -0.92
CA ALA A 120 -13.74 17.73 -0.41
C ALA A 120 -13.07 18.51 -1.56
N LEU A 121 -12.55 17.81 -2.60
CA LEU A 121 -12.01 18.44 -3.78
C LEU A 121 -13.08 19.27 -4.52
N ALA A 122 -14.28 18.73 -4.70
CA ALA A 122 -15.39 19.41 -5.34
C ALA A 122 -15.75 20.71 -4.59
N ASN A 123 -15.85 20.66 -3.27
CA ASN A 123 -16.11 21.83 -2.45
C ASN A 123 -15.00 22.89 -2.58
N ALA A 124 -13.74 22.45 -2.62
CA ALA A 124 -12.61 23.38 -2.77
C ALA A 124 -12.61 24.07 -4.14
N VAL A 125 -12.91 23.33 -5.21
CA VAL A 125 -13.04 23.88 -6.57
C VAL A 125 -14.20 24.86 -6.63
N GLN A 126 -15.38 24.45 -6.16
CA GLN A 126 -16.63 25.22 -6.25
C GLN A 126 -16.55 26.55 -5.48
N ASN A 127 -15.90 26.56 -4.31
CA ASN A 127 -15.80 27.74 -3.45
C ASN A 127 -14.48 28.48 -3.58
N GLY A 128 -13.60 28.07 -4.50
CA GLY A 128 -12.32 28.74 -4.73
C GLY A 128 -11.31 28.56 -3.59
N PHE A 129 -11.47 27.55 -2.73
CA PHE A 129 -10.56 27.29 -1.62
C PHE A 129 -9.18 26.82 -2.12
N PRO A 130 -8.11 27.01 -1.32
CA PRO A 130 -6.79 26.52 -1.65
C PRO A 130 -6.78 24.99 -1.81
N ILE A 131 -6.17 24.53 -2.89
CA ILE A 131 -5.93 23.09 -3.14
C ILE A 131 -4.43 22.89 -3.09
N THR A 132 -3.93 22.27 -2.03
CA THR A 132 -2.49 22.06 -1.79
C THR A 132 -2.18 20.59 -1.56
N ASP A 133 -0.91 20.21 -1.80
CA ASP A 133 -0.45 18.84 -1.52
C ASP A 133 -0.61 18.47 -0.04
N ASP A 134 -0.30 19.39 0.87
CA ASP A 134 -0.42 19.17 2.32
C ASP A 134 -1.86 18.84 2.72
N TRP A 135 -2.80 19.62 2.21
CA TRP A 135 -4.23 19.37 2.45
C TRP A 135 -4.67 18.00 1.93
N LEU A 136 -4.21 17.60 0.73
CA LEU A 136 -4.56 16.31 0.11
C LEU A 136 -3.82 15.13 0.75
N SER A 137 -2.72 15.35 1.44
CA SER A 137 -1.87 14.30 1.99
C SER A 137 -2.62 13.39 2.97
N SER A 138 -3.54 13.95 3.78
CA SER A 138 -4.34 13.19 4.73
C SER A 138 -5.31 12.22 4.02
N TYR A 139 -5.97 12.66 2.96
CA TYR A 139 -6.87 11.81 2.16
C TYR A 139 -6.09 10.70 1.44
N ARG A 140 -4.94 11.03 0.85
CA ARG A 140 -4.06 10.05 0.21
C ARG A 140 -3.59 8.98 1.20
N SER A 141 -3.19 9.38 2.40
CA SER A 141 -2.74 8.48 3.46
C SER A 141 -3.85 7.52 3.91
N GLN A 142 -5.04 8.06 4.18
CA GLN A 142 -6.21 7.28 4.57
C GLN A 142 -6.61 6.30 3.47
N ALA A 143 -6.72 6.76 2.22
CA ALA A 143 -7.07 5.93 1.08
C ALA A 143 -6.01 4.84 0.81
N THR A 144 -4.72 5.15 0.97
CA THR A 144 -3.64 4.15 0.86
C THR A 144 -3.77 3.08 1.94
N THR A 145 -4.09 3.47 3.17
CA THR A 145 -4.26 2.53 4.28
C THR A 145 -5.47 1.62 4.04
N ALA A 146 -6.62 2.17 3.64
CA ALA A 146 -7.82 1.40 3.37
C ALA A 146 -7.64 0.45 2.16
N LEU A 147 -6.92 0.89 1.11
CA LEU A 147 -6.59 0.04 -0.03
C LEU A 147 -5.71 -1.15 0.38
N ARG A 148 -4.74 -0.94 1.28
CA ARG A 148 -3.93 -2.03 1.85
C ARG A 148 -4.76 -3.02 2.66
N LEU A 149 -5.72 -2.52 3.45
CA LEU A 149 -6.65 -3.39 4.20
C LEU A 149 -7.51 -4.21 3.25
N SER A 150 -7.98 -3.62 2.15
CA SER A 150 -8.71 -4.35 1.10
C SER A 150 -7.85 -5.44 0.46
N PHE A 151 -6.57 -5.16 0.20
CA PHE A 151 -5.62 -6.15 -0.32
C PHE A 151 -5.44 -7.35 0.62
N VAL A 152 -5.21 -7.09 1.91
CA VAL A 152 -5.02 -8.14 2.92
C VAL A 152 -6.30 -8.97 3.13
N ALA A 153 -7.46 -8.39 2.86
CA ALA A 153 -8.76 -9.04 3.01
C ALA A 153 -9.17 -9.93 1.83
N ILE A 154 -8.38 -10.01 0.75
CA ILE A 154 -8.67 -10.82 -0.44
C ILE A 154 -8.67 -12.31 -0.07
N ASN A 155 -9.80 -12.99 -0.30
CA ASN A 155 -9.96 -14.43 -0.08
C ASN A 155 -10.56 -15.17 -1.28
N THR A 156 -11.22 -14.47 -2.22
CA THR A 156 -11.87 -15.06 -3.39
C THR A 156 -11.35 -14.45 -4.69
N ASP A 157 -11.66 -15.05 -5.82
CA ASP A 157 -11.33 -14.48 -7.12
C ASP A 157 -12.16 -13.22 -7.41
N SER A 158 -13.39 -13.16 -6.92
CA SER A 158 -14.22 -11.94 -6.95
C SER A 158 -13.59 -10.80 -6.16
N ASP A 159 -13.05 -11.06 -4.97
CA ASP A 159 -12.31 -10.08 -4.18
C ASP A 159 -11.10 -9.55 -4.96
N ARG A 160 -10.34 -10.44 -5.59
CA ARG A 160 -9.14 -10.08 -6.36
C ARG A 160 -9.50 -9.18 -7.55
N ASN A 161 -10.58 -9.53 -8.24
CA ASN A 161 -11.05 -8.75 -9.39
C ASN A 161 -11.56 -7.37 -8.95
N ALA A 162 -12.38 -7.29 -7.90
CA ALA A 162 -12.86 -6.03 -7.37
C ALA A 162 -11.73 -5.17 -6.78
N TYR A 163 -10.72 -5.79 -6.17
CA TYR A 163 -9.54 -5.06 -5.68
C TYR A 163 -8.83 -4.30 -6.82
N ARG A 164 -8.74 -4.90 -8.03
CA ARG A 164 -8.15 -4.20 -9.18
C ARG A 164 -8.94 -2.94 -9.53
N LEU A 165 -10.28 -2.99 -9.45
CA LEU A 165 -11.13 -1.84 -9.70
C LEU A 165 -10.97 -0.77 -8.59
N LEU A 166 -10.94 -1.17 -7.32
CA LEU A 166 -10.66 -0.26 -6.20
C LEU A 166 -9.31 0.45 -6.34
N ASN A 167 -8.29 -0.27 -6.80
CA ASN A 167 -6.97 0.32 -7.07
C ASN A 167 -7.02 1.31 -8.25
N THR A 168 -7.72 0.98 -9.31
CA THR A 168 -7.92 1.88 -10.47
C THR A 168 -8.64 3.17 -10.04
N GLU A 169 -9.69 3.05 -9.24
CA GLU A 169 -10.43 4.20 -8.70
C GLU A 169 -9.53 5.09 -7.84
N PHE A 170 -8.72 4.50 -6.97
CA PHE A 170 -7.74 5.22 -6.16
C PHE A 170 -6.71 5.98 -7.00
N GLU A 171 -6.13 5.35 -8.03
CA GLU A 171 -5.17 6.00 -8.92
C GLU A 171 -5.82 7.13 -9.74
N ASN A 172 -7.06 6.93 -10.21
CA ASN A 172 -7.83 7.98 -10.89
C ASN A 172 -8.06 9.18 -9.95
N MET A 173 -8.41 8.95 -8.69
CA MET A 173 -8.61 10.02 -7.71
C MET A 173 -7.32 10.77 -7.38
N LYS A 174 -6.19 10.07 -7.29
CA LYS A 174 -4.86 10.69 -7.16
C LYS A 174 -4.55 11.59 -8.36
N LEU A 175 -4.75 11.06 -9.57
CA LEU A 175 -4.50 11.82 -10.79
C LEU A 175 -5.38 13.06 -10.86
N LEU A 176 -6.68 12.93 -10.59
CA LEU A 176 -7.61 14.05 -10.57
C LEU A 176 -7.16 15.15 -9.61
N SER A 177 -6.85 14.79 -8.37
CA SER A 177 -6.42 15.76 -7.37
C SER A 177 -5.09 16.42 -7.70
N ASN A 178 -4.13 15.68 -8.28
CA ASN A 178 -2.86 16.23 -8.73
C ASN A 178 -3.03 17.26 -9.88
N ASN A 179 -3.96 17.00 -10.81
CA ASN A 179 -4.28 17.93 -11.87
C ASN A 179 -4.78 19.26 -11.30
N TYR A 180 -5.66 19.24 -10.31
CA TYR A 180 -6.17 20.47 -9.69
C TYR A 180 -5.13 21.18 -8.83
N VAL A 181 -4.21 20.47 -8.17
CA VAL A 181 -3.04 21.08 -7.52
C VAL A 181 -2.17 21.82 -8.55
N ALA A 182 -1.85 21.17 -9.67
CA ALA A 182 -1.04 21.78 -10.73
C ALA A 182 -1.69 23.03 -11.34
N LEU A 183 -3.01 23.01 -11.57
CA LEU A 183 -3.77 24.16 -12.03
C LEU A 183 -3.67 25.33 -11.03
N ARG A 184 -3.80 25.08 -9.74
CA ARG A 184 -3.66 26.11 -8.69
C ARG A 184 -2.23 26.65 -8.60
N GLN A 185 -1.24 25.78 -8.67
CA GLN A 185 0.18 26.20 -8.65
C GLN A 185 0.56 27.06 -9.85
N SER A 186 -0.02 26.78 -11.02
CA SER A 186 0.17 27.60 -12.23
C SER A 186 -0.65 28.89 -12.25
N MET A 187 -1.38 29.21 -11.18
CA MET A 187 -2.27 30.37 -11.06
C MET A 187 -3.33 30.45 -12.17
N GLN A 188 -3.70 29.34 -12.76
CA GLN A 188 -4.78 29.28 -13.75
C GLN A 188 -6.13 29.46 -13.08
N PHE A 189 -7.03 30.15 -13.78
CA PHE A 189 -8.41 30.25 -13.34
C PHE A 189 -9.09 28.88 -13.43
N ILE A 190 -9.69 28.46 -12.34
CA ILE A 190 -10.46 27.21 -12.27
C ILE A 190 -11.92 27.61 -12.09
N ALA A 191 -12.75 27.27 -13.10
CA ALA A 191 -14.17 27.53 -13.04
C ALA A 191 -14.85 26.65 -11.95
N PRO A 192 -15.81 27.17 -11.19
CA PRO A 192 -16.46 26.43 -10.11
C PRO A 192 -17.12 25.11 -10.54
N ASP A 193 -17.54 25.01 -11.79
CA ASP A 193 -18.18 23.83 -12.39
C ASP A 193 -17.20 22.90 -13.13
N SER A 194 -15.92 23.27 -13.24
CA SER A 194 -14.92 22.54 -14.01
C SER A 194 -14.79 21.06 -13.61
N LEU A 195 -14.88 20.76 -12.31
CA LEU A 195 -14.85 19.39 -11.83
C LEU A 195 -16.05 18.57 -12.29
N THR A 196 -17.23 19.19 -12.39
CA THR A 196 -18.46 18.50 -12.80
C THR A 196 -18.37 18.02 -14.26
N SER A 197 -17.73 18.79 -15.12
CA SER A 197 -17.51 18.45 -16.54
C SER A 197 -16.23 17.67 -16.81
N ASP A 198 -15.39 17.43 -15.79
CA ASP A 198 -14.12 16.72 -15.94
C ASP A 198 -14.36 15.22 -16.25
N PRO A 199 -13.83 14.69 -17.38
CA PRO A 199 -14.05 13.30 -17.76
C PRO A 199 -13.50 12.30 -16.74
N LEU A 200 -12.38 12.62 -16.07
CA LEU A 200 -11.80 11.77 -15.05
C LEU A 200 -12.66 11.73 -13.79
N ASN A 201 -13.26 12.87 -13.42
CA ASN A 201 -14.23 12.92 -12.35
C ASN A 201 -15.48 12.09 -12.64
N GLN A 202 -16.00 12.13 -13.89
CA GLN A 202 -17.13 11.30 -14.29
C GLN A 202 -16.78 9.80 -14.24
N LYS A 203 -15.56 9.45 -14.67
CA LYS A 203 -15.06 8.08 -14.58
C LYS A 203 -15.02 7.58 -13.12
N ILE A 204 -14.51 8.38 -12.19
CA ILE A 204 -14.49 8.06 -10.74
C ILE A 204 -15.93 7.85 -10.23
N LEU A 205 -16.86 8.72 -10.59
CA LEU A 205 -18.27 8.57 -10.19
C LEU A 205 -18.89 7.28 -10.69
N ASN A 206 -18.71 6.96 -11.98
CA ASN A 206 -19.25 5.75 -12.57
C ASN A 206 -18.64 4.49 -11.97
N CYS A 207 -17.31 4.48 -11.76
CA CYS A 207 -16.62 3.38 -11.10
C CYS A 207 -17.14 3.18 -9.66
N GLY A 208 -17.25 4.26 -8.89
CA GLY A 208 -17.78 4.20 -7.53
C GLY A 208 -19.22 3.67 -7.45
N HIS A 209 -20.09 4.04 -8.41
CA HIS A 209 -21.45 3.50 -8.49
C HIS A 209 -21.45 2.00 -8.81
N SER A 210 -20.62 1.55 -9.77
CA SER A 210 -20.48 0.13 -10.11
C SER A 210 -19.97 -0.70 -8.94
N LEU A 211 -18.90 -0.24 -8.28
CA LEU A 211 -18.36 -0.89 -7.08
C LEU A 211 -19.38 -0.97 -5.93
N ALA A 212 -20.15 0.09 -5.71
CA ALA A 212 -21.21 0.09 -4.70
C ALA A 212 -22.33 -0.90 -5.04
N ALA A 213 -22.73 -1.02 -6.32
CA ALA A 213 -23.71 -1.99 -6.77
C ALA A 213 -23.20 -3.43 -6.60
N MET A 214 -21.95 -3.71 -6.93
CA MET A 214 -21.31 -5.00 -6.69
C MET A 214 -21.31 -5.35 -5.18
N ALA A 215 -20.92 -4.40 -4.34
CA ALA A 215 -20.90 -4.62 -2.89
C ALA A 215 -22.30 -4.89 -2.32
N ALA A 216 -23.32 -4.20 -2.81
CA ALA A 216 -24.71 -4.42 -2.40
C ALA A 216 -25.26 -5.77 -2.82
N ASN A 217 -24.86 -6.26 -4.01
CA ASN A 217 -25.30 -7.55 -4.55
C ASN A 217 -24.45 -8.73 -4.05
N GLY A 218 -23.31 -8.45 -3.41
CA GLY A 218 -22.38 -9.48 -2.93
C GLY A 218 -21.63 -10.23 -4.03
N GLN A 219 -21.71 -9.76 -5.27
CA GLN A 219 -21.14 -10.45 -6.43
C GLN A 219 -20.33 -9.50 -7.31
N PHE A 220 -19.25 -10.02 -7.89
CA PHE A 220 -18.44 -9.27 -8.86
C PHE A 220 -19.09 -9.31 -10.25
N VAL A 221 -19.29 -8.12 -10.84
CA VAL A 221 -19.75 -7.94 -12.21
C VAL A 221 -18.94 -6.82 -12.85
N GLU A 222 -18.09 -7.15 -13.81
CA GLU A 222 -17.34 -6.14 -14.57
C GLU A 222 -18.22 -5.54 -15.65
N ASP A 223 -18.50 -4.24 -15.59
CA ASP A 223 -19.32 -3.48 -16.54
C ASP A 223 -18.52 -2.44 -17.33
N GLY A 224 -17.19 -2.40 -17.16
CA GLY A 224 -16.30 -1.45 -17.81
C GLY A 224 -16.31 -0.03 -17.23
N SER A 225 -17.13 0.25 -16.21
CA SER A 225 -17.28 1.60 -15.63
C SER A 225 -15.99 2.17 -15.02
N CYS A 226 -15.03 1.31 -14.66
CA CYS A 226 -13.75 1.70 -14.06
C CYS A 226 -12.59 1.83 -15.07
N GLN A 227 -12.82 1.51 -16.35
CA GLN A 227 -11.77 1.47 -17.41
C GLN A 227 -11.58 2.79 -18.15
#